data_9eb628d3c3766455d4bc11234d756870
#
_entry.id   9eb628d3c3766455d4bc11234d756870
#
_cell.length_a   1.000
_cell.length_b   1.000
_cell.length_c   1.000
_cell.angle_alpha   90.00
_cell.angle_beta   90.00
_cell.angle_gamma   90.00
#
_symmetry.space_group_name_H-M   'P 1'
#
loop_
_entity.id
_entity.type
_entity.pdbx_description
1 polymer ?
#
loop_
_entity_poly.entity_id
_entity_poly.type
_entity_poly.pdbx_seq_one_letter_code
_entity_poly.pdbx_strand_id
1 'polypeptide(L)'
;DVIEFPTNADQYYRKALSALKVHDFGRAQELLIKSYETDPQVHVFEELIKLYIARGQKADLLNCWQTYFPDIEAVNDWNVLLLYGASLSLLYDLDAALLRLYQLQARFQAAGWDNEDLLPFIHQLNHTQRLARRLEQALDQGQEAIETFINQIYDSQGFELLSFLKYTYDLPLDKALPFFKAILTHPDLPQYIKSDVLHYLLYQNYPGKVTYNWFGQVHELTVARL
;
A
#
# COMPACT_ATOMS: atom_id res chain seq x y z
N ASP A 1 -0.95 -44.32 17.80
CA ASP A 1 -0.75 -42.87 17.61
C ASP A 1 0.71 -42.65 17.28
N VAL A 2 0.99 -42.29 16.01
CA VAL A 2 2.34 -41.89 15.57
C VAL A 2 2.56 -40.46 16.09
N ILE A 3 3.50 -40.28 17.00
CA ILE A 3 3.92 -38.92 17.44
C ILE A 3 4.86 -38.43 16.33
N GLU A 4 4.33 -37.59 15.44
CA GLU A 4 5.16 -36.84 14.51
C GLU A 4 5.95 -35.80 15.26
N PHE A 5 7.28 -35.93 15.26
CA PHE A 5 8.15 -34.88 15.78
C PHE A 5 8.14 -33.68 14.81
N PRO A 6 8.02 -32.44 15.32
CA PRO A 6 8.06 -31.27 14.46
C PRO A 6 9.35 -31.24 13.66
N THR A 7 9.22 -31.05 12.35
CA THR A 7 10.37 -30.92 11.45
C THR A 7 11.17 -29.65 11.77
N ASN A 8 12.39 -29.55 11.25
CA ASN A 8 13.18 -28.32 11.37
C ASN A 8 12.43 -27.12 10.74
N ALA A 9 11.66 -27.35 9.66
CA ALA A 9 10.83 -26.35 9.02
C ALA A 9 9.75 -25.82 9.97
N ASP A 10 9.00 -26.71 10.65
CA ASP A 10 7.98 -26.33 11.63
C ASP A 10 8.57 -25.54 12.80
N GLN A 11 9.78 -25.90 13.25
CA GLN A 11 10.46 -25.16 14.32
C GLN A 11 10.85 -23.76 13.88
N TYR A 12 11.36 -23.59 12.66
CA TYR A 12 11.65 -22.28 12.10
C TYR A 12 10.37 -21.44 11.96
N TYR A 13 9.30 -22.02 11.45
CA TYR A 13 8.01 -21.34 11.32
C TYR A 13 7.46 -20.85 12.66
N ARG A 14 7.42 -21.71 13.68
CA ARG A 14 6.96 -21.32 15.03
C ARG A 14 7.81 -20.20 15.64
N LYS A 15 9.13 -20.26 15.46
CA LYS A 15 10.04 -19.18 15.91
C LYS A 15 9.80 -17.89 15.13
N ALA A 16 9.51 -17.97 13.84
CA ALA A 16 9.16 -16.81 13.01
C ALA A 16 7.88 -16.14 13.51
N LEU A 17 6.82 -16.91 13.77
CA LEU A 17 5.59 -16.36 14.35
C LEU A 17 5.81 -15.73 15.72
N SER A 18 6.71 -16.27 16.53
CA SER A 18 7.07 -15.67 17.81
C SER A 18 7.82 -14.34 17.62
N ALA A 19 8.71 -14.25 16.63
CA ALA A 19 9.41 -13.02 16.29
C ALA A 19 8.44 -11.94 15.75
N LEU A 20 7.44 -12.32 14.91
CA LEU A 20 6.39 -11.41 14.46
C LEU A 20 5.59 -10.80 15.62
N LYS A 21 5.25 -11.60 16.65
CA LYS A 21 4.51 -11.12 17.82
C LYS A 21 5.25 -10.05 18.62
N VAL A 22 6.58 -10.06 18.60
CA VAL A 22 7.41 -9.06 19.28
C VAL A 22 7.97 -8.00 18.32
N HIS A 23 7.43 -7.95 17.10
CA HIS A 23 7.83 -7.01 16.04
C HIS A 23 9.32 -7.11 15.61
N ASP A 24 9.96 -8.24 15.85
CA ASP A 24 11.30 -8.55 15.33
C ASP A 24 11.17 -9.05 13.87
N PHE A 25 10.88 -8.13 12.97
CA PHE A 25 10.57 -8.45 11.57
C PHE A 25 11.79 -8.99 10.81
N GLY A 26 13.00 -8.53 11.14
CA GLY A 26 14.23 -9.05 10.51
C GLY A 26 14.42 -10.53 10.83
N ARG A 27 14.29 -10.88 12.10
CA ARG A 27 14.39 -12.27 12.56
C ARG A 27 13.27 -13.14 12.01
N ALA A 28 12.04 -12.61 11.95
CA ALA A 28 10.90 -13.31 11.37
C ALA A 28 11.14 -13.65 9.90
N GLN A 29 11.61 -12.69 9.10
CA GLN A 29 11.93 -12.88 7.69
C GLN A 29 12.97 -13.99 7.47
N GLU A 30 14.09 -13.94 8.20
CA GLU A 30 15.13 -14.98 8.10
C GLU A 30 14.59 -16.39 8.41
N LEU A 31 13.76 -16.50 9.44
CA LEU A 31 13.20 -17.78 9.88
C LEU A 31 12.12 -18.29 8.92
N LEU A 32 11.30 -17.41 8.33
CA LEU A 32 10.34 -17.79 7.29
C LEU A 32 11.04 -18.30 6.03
N ILE A 33 12.10 -17.64 5.59
CA ILE A 33 12.92 -18.10 4.46
C ILE A 33 13.49 -19.48 4.75
N LYS A 34 14.13 -19.68 5.90
CA LYS A 34 14.68 -20.99 6.30
C LYS A 34 13.62 -22.09 6.38
N SER A 35 12.45 -21.75 6.90
CA SER A 35 11.33 -22.69 6.96
C SER A 35 10.90 -23.12 5.56
N TYR A 36 10.69 -22.16 4.66
CA TYR A 36 10.24 -22.40 3.29
C TYR A 36 11.28 -23.15 2.46
N GLU A 37 12.57 -22.83 2.59
CA GLU A 37 13.67 -23.53 1.92
C GLU A 37 13.86 -24.97 2.42
N THR A 38 13.51 -25.23 3.70
CA THR A 38 13.59 -26.57 4.27
C THR A 38 12.42 -27.46 3.84
N ASP A 39 11.20 -26.91 3.83
CA ASP A 39 9.98 -27.56 3.38
C ASP A 39 9.03 -26.49 2.79
N PRO A 40 8.91 -26.42 1.45
CA PRO A 40 8.09 -25.41 0.77
C PRO A 40 6.60 -25.60 1.03
N GLN A 41 6.07 -24.88 2.00
CA GLN A 41 4.65 -24.88 2.35
C GLN A 41 4.03 -23.52 2.02
N VAL A 42 2.85 -23.53 1.35
CA VAL A 42 2.16 -22.31 0.90
C VAL A 42 1.88 -21.35 2.06
N HIS A 43 1.48 -21.85 3.24
CA HIS A 43 1.21 -20.99 4.40
C HIS A 43 2.46 -20.26 4.92
N VAL A 44 3.65 -20.84 4.79
CA VAL A 44 4.92 -20.18 5.16
C VAL A 44 5.24 -19.08 4.14
N PHE A 45 5.04 -19.37 2.86
CA PHE A 45 5.19 -18.38 1.78
C PHE A 45 4.20 -17.22 1.93
N GLU A 46 2.97 -17.52 2.30
CA GLU A 46 1.94 -16.51 2.57
C GLU A 46 2.37 -15.51 3.66
N GLU A 47 2.89 -16.00 4.79
CA GLU A 47 3.38 -15.13 5.85
C GLU A 47 4.58 -14.27 5.40
N LEU A 48 5.46 -14.82 4.57
CA LEU A 48 6.59 -14.08 4.01
C LEU A 48 6.12 -12.96 3.07
N ILE A 49 5.18 -13.26 2.17
CA ILE A 49 4.60 -12.26 1.26
C ILE A 49 3.85 -11.16 2.04
N LYS A 50 3.03 -11.53 3.02
CA LYS A 50 2.35 -10.57 3.91
C LYS A 50 3.33 -9.64 4.61
N LEU A 51 4.44 -10.18 5.09
CA LEU A 51 5.48 -9.41 5.76
C LEU A 51 6.12 -8.38 4.82
N TYR A 52 6.48 -8.78 3.60
CA TYR A 52 7.05 -7.86 2.61
C TYR A 52 6.06 -6.77 2.20
N ILE A 53 4.78 -7.11 1.98
CA ILE A 53 3.74 -6.14 1.63
C ILE A 53 3.52 -5.16 2.78
N ALA A 54 3.37 -5.64 4.01
CA ALA A 54 3.13 -4.79 5.19
C ALA A 54 4.28 -3.80 5.45
N ARG A 55 5.51 -4.16 5.07
CA ARG A 55 6.69 -3.33 5.22
C ARG A 55 7.05 -2.51 3.98
N GLY A 56 6.30 -2.63 2.88
CA GLY A 56 6.60 -1.94 1.63
C GLY A 56 7.93 -2.37 0.99
N GLN A 57 8.42 -3.58 1.26
CA GLN A 57 9.71 -4.09 0.79
C GLN A 57 9.61 -4.61 -0.65
N LYS A 58 9.45 -3.69 -1.60
CA LYS A 58 9.26 -4.01 -3.03
C LYS A 58 10.36 -4.87 -3.61
N ALA A 59 11.64 -4.55 -3.33
CA ALA A 59 12.79 -5.27 -3.90
C ALA A 59 12.85 -6.71 -3.39
N ASP A 60 12.65 -6.93 -2.09
CA ASP A 60 12.64 -8.25 -1.48
C ASP A 60 11.44 -9.07 -1.97
N LEU A 61 10.27 -8.46 -2.09
CA LEU A 61 9.07 -9.09 -2.63
C LEU A 61 9.28 -9.54 -4.08
N LEU A 62 9.85 -8.68 -4.92
CA LEU A 62 10.16 -9.02 -6.31
C LEU A 62 11.14 -10.19 -6.40
N ASN A 63 12.23 -10.13 -5.63
CA ASN A 63 13.24 -11.18 -5.56
C ASN A 63 12.64 -12.51 -5.08
N CYS A 64 11.75 -12.47 -4.09
CA CYS A 64 11.04 -13.63 -3.57
C CYS A 64 10.21 -14.32 -4.67
N TRP A 65 9.42 -13.56 -5.42
CA TRP A 65 8.65 -14.09 -6.55
C TRP A 65 9.54 -14.67 -7.65
N GLN A 66 10.61 -13.98 -8.02
CA GLN A 66 11.54 -14.44 -9.05
C GLN A 66 12.31 -15.70 -8.63
N THR A 67 12.60 -15.86 -7.35
CA THR A 67 13.33 -17.01 -6.82
C THR A 67 12.46 -18.26 -6.76
N TYR A 68 11.25 -18.14 -6.21
CA TYR A 68 10.43 -19.32 -5.91
C TYR A 68 9.38 -19.59 -7.00
N PHE A 69 8.95 -18.60 -7.75
CA PHE A 69 7.97 -18.72 -8.84
C PHE A 69 8.40 -17.90 -10.07
N PRO A 70 9.55 -18.25 -10.70
CA PRO A 70 10.12 -17.48 -11.81
C PRO A 70 9.20 -17.42 -13.04
N ASP A 71 8.36 -18.45 -13.23
CA ASP A 71 7.35 -18.51 -14.28
C ASP A 71 5.95 -18.55 -13.66
N ILE A 72 5.45 -17.38 -13.29
CA ILE A 72 4.12 -17.24 -12.66
C ILE A 72 2.99 -17.67 -13.62
N GLU A 73 3.22 -17.63 -14.93
CA GLU A 73 2.24 -18.04 -15.92
C GLU A 73 2.04 -19.55 -15.93
N ALA A 74 3.06 -20.32 -15.57
CA ALA A 74 2.99 -21.78 -15.45
C ALA A 74 2.39 -22.25 -14.13
N VAL A 75 2.27 -21.39 -13.12
CA VAL A 75 1.72 -21.75 -11.81
C VAL A 75 0.23 -22.08 -11.93
N ASN A 76 -0.17 -23.25 -11.44
CA ASN A 76 -1.57 -23.70 -11.40
C ASN A 76 -1.99 -24.02 -9.95
N ASP A 77 -1.74 -23.08 -9.06
CA ASP A 77 -2.16 -23.13 -7.65
C ASP A 77 -2.91 -21.86 -7.32
N TRP A 78 -4.18 -22.01 -6.92
CA TRP A 78 -5.09 -20.90 -6.62
C TRP A 78 -4.54 -20.01 -5.50
N ASN A 79 -4.01 -20.60 -4.42
CA ASN A 79 -3.49 -19.83 -3.28
C ASN A 79 -2.27 -18.99 -3.69
N VAL A 80 -1.35 -19.57 -4.43
CA VAL A 80 -0.15 -18.88 -4.92
C VAL A 80 -0.53 -17.72 -5.84
N LEU A 81 -1.48 -17.94 -6.76
CA LEU A 81 -1.93 -16.89 -7.68
C LEU A 81 -2.70 -15.77 -6.96
N LEU A 82 -3.45 -16.09 -5.91
CA LEU A 82 -4.11 -15.10 -5.07
C LEU A 82 -3.09 -14.22 -4.33
N LEU A 83 -2.04 -14.82 -3.77
CA LEU A 83 -0.93 -14.11 -3.13
C LEU A 83 -0.18 -13.20 -4.14
N TYR A 84 -0.01 -13.69 -5.37
CA TYR A 84 0.55 -12.87 -6.44
C TYR A 84 -0.34 -11.66 -6.73
N GLY A 85 -1.67 -11.85 -6.83
CA GLY A 85 -2.64 -10.77 -6.96
C GLY A 85 -2.52 -9.71 -5.86
N ALA A 86 -2.39 -10.13 -4.61
CA ALA A 86 -2.16 -9.23 -3.47
C ALA A 86 -0.85 -8.45 -3.55
N SER A 87 0.16 -9.00 -4.23
CA SER A 87 1.49 -8.38 -4.37
C SER A 87 1.55 -7.29 -5.46
N LEU A 88 0.63 -7.31 -6.42
CA LEU A 88 0.73 -6.53 -7.65
C LEU A 88 0.76 -5.03 -7.42
N SER A 89 0.01 -4.53 -6.43
CA SER A 89 -0.02 -3.11 -6.08
C SER A 89 1.32 -2.56 -5.59
N LEU A 90 2.16 -3.41 -5.01
CA LEU A 90 3.50 -3.03 -4.57
C LEU A 90 4.55 -3.27 -5.67
N LEU A 91 4.37 -4.30 -6.50
CA LEU A 91 5.34 -4.69 -7.52
C LEU A 91 5.33 -3.78 -8.75
N TYR A 92 4.16 -3.30 -9.16
CA TYR A 92 3.94 -2.60 -10.41
C TYR A 92 3.30 -1.22 -10.20
N ASP A 93 3.37 -0.38 -11.23
CA ASP A 93 2.53 0.81 -11.29
C ASP A 93 1.04 0.42 -11.39
N LEU A 94 0.19 1.42 -11.18
CA LEU A 94 -1.26 1.21 -11.06
C LEU A 94 -1.89 0.55 -12.29
N ASP A 95 -1.51 1.00 -13.50
CA ASP A 95 -2.10 0.48 -14.74
C ASP A 95 -1.62 -0.94 -15.05
N ALA A 96 -0.33 -1.21 -14.83
CA ALA A 96 0.24 -2.55 -14.99
C ALA A 96 -0.30 -3.53 -13.93
N ALA A 97 -0.49 -3.09 -12.69
CA ALA A 97 -1.09 -3.90 -11.64
C ALA A 97 -2.54 -4.27 -11.96
N LEU A 98 -3.36 -3.31 -12.41
CA LEU A 98 -4.74 -3.54 -12.84
C LEU A 98 -4.82 -4.51 -14.00
N LEU A 99 -3.99 -4.32 -15.04
CA LEU A 99 -3.97 -5.22 -16.19
C LEU A 99 -3.69 -6.67 -15.75
N ARG A 100 -2.70 -6.87 -14.88
CA ARG A 100 -2.34 -8.20 -14.36
C ARG A 100 -3.44 -8.81 -13.49
N LEU A 101 -4.14 -8.01 -12.68
CA LEU A 101 -5.29 -8.48 -11.91
C LEU A 101 -6.43 -8.96 -12.81
N TYR A 102 -6.74 -8.23 -13.89
CA TYR A 102 -7.74 -8.68 -14.84
C TYR A 102 -7.32 -9.96 -15.60
N GLN A 103 -6.04 -10.10 -15.91
CA GLN A 103 -5.50 -11.34 -16.48
C GLN A 103 -5.64 -12.52 -15.50
N LEU A 104 -5.34 -12.32 -14.20
CA LEU A 104 -5.57 -13.31 -13.16
C LEU A 104 -7.04 -13.67 -13.02
N GLN A 105 -7.93 -12.69 -13.01
CA GLN A 105 -9.37 -12.91 -12.96
C GLN A 105 -9.85 -13.78 -14.13
N ALA A 106 -9.39 -13.50 -15.34
CA ALA A 106 -9.71 -14.31 -16.52
C ALA A 106 -9.17 -15.75 -16.39
N ARG A 107 -7.96 -15.95 -15.83
CA ARG A 107 -7.41 -17.28 -15.54
C ARG A 107 -8.26 -18.04 -14.53
N PHE A 108 -8.67 -17.39 -13.44
CA PHE A 108 -9.55 -18.00 -12.42
C PHE A 108 -10.86 -18.46 -13.04
N GLN A 109 -11.47 -17.61 -13.84
CA GLN A 109 -12.72 -17.96 -14.57
C GLN A 109 -12.52 -19.13 -15.52
N ALA A 110 -11.43 -19.15 -16.28
CA ALA A 110 -11.11 -20.23 -17.22
C ALA A 110 -10.83 -21.57 -16.49
N ALA A 111 -10.26 -21.52 -15.28
CA ALA A 111 -10.02 -22.68 -14.44
C ALA A 111 -11.26 -23.14 -13.66
N GLY A 112 -12.36 -22.39 -13.70
CA GLY A 112 -13.55 -22.65 -12.89
C GLY A 112 -13.35 -22.36 -11.40
N TRP A 113 -12.36 -21.55 -11.05
CA TRP A 113 -12.08 -21.15 -9.67
C TRP A 113 -12.92 -19.94 -9.28
N ASP A 114 -13.22 -19.84 -7.98
CA ASP A 114 -13.83 -18.64 -7.43
C ASP A 114 -12.85 -17.46 -7.51
N ASN A 115 -13.34 -16.31 -7.93
CA ASN A 115 -12.57 -15.09 -8.07
C ASN A 115 -12.98 -13.99 -7.06
N GLU A 116 -13.88 -14.29 -6.13
CA GLU A 116 -14.37 -13.31 -5.15
C GLU A 116 -13.22 -12.71 -4.33
N ASP A 117 -12.20 -13.49 -4.01
CA ASP A 117 -11.04 -13.04 -3.25
C ASP A 117 -10.11 -12.09 -4.03
N LEU A 118 -10.22 -12.02 -5.37
CA LEU A 118 -9.51 -11.03 -6.19
C LEU A 118 -10.25 -9.68 -6.26
N LEU A 119 -11.57 -9.68 -6.06
CA LEU A 119 -12.39 -8.47 -6.21
C LEU A 119 -11.96 -7.32 -5.29
N PRO A 120 -11.59 -7.54 -4.02
CA PRO A 120 -11.10 -6.45 -3.15
C PRO A 120 -9.88 -5.74 -3.73
N PHE A 121 -8.93 -6.47 -4.30
CA PHE A 121 -7.73 -5.88 -4.92
C PHE A 121 -8.09 -5.09 -6.18
N ILE A 122 -8.95 -5.64 -7.03
CA ILE A 122 -9.44 -4.96 -8.24
C ILE A 122 -10.21 -3.69 -7.86
N HIS A 123 -11.09 -3.75 -6.88
CA HIS A 123 -11.87 -2.59 -6.44
C HIS A 123 -10.98 -1.50 -5.85
N GLN A 124 -10.00 -1.88 -5.03
CA GLN A 124 -9.05 -0.94 -4.44
C GLN A 124 -8.23 -0.21 -5.52
N LEU A 125 -7.65 -0.94 -6.49
CA LEU A 125 -6.85 -0.31 -7.54
C LEU A 125 -7.71 0.52 -8.51
N ASN A 126 -8.92 0.08 -8.84
CA ASN A 126 -9.86 0.90 -9.62
C ASN A 126 -10.27 2.18 -8.90
N HIS A 127 -10.46 2.12 -7.58
CA HIS A 127 -10.72 3.31 -6.77
C HIS A 127 -9.53 4.27 -6.82
N THR A 128 -8.32 3.77 -6.61
CA THR A 128 -7.08 4.55 -6.69
C THR A 128 -6.90 5.17 -8.08
N GLN A 129 -7.18 4.44 -9.16
CA GLN A 129 -7.09 4.96 -10.53
C GLN A 129 -8.07 6.10 -10.79
N ARG A 130 -9.32 5.97 -10.32
CA ARG A 130 -10.30 7.06 -10.42
C ARG A 130 -9.87 8.30 -9.65
N LEU A 131 -9.32 8.09 -8.45
CA LEU A 131 -8.80 9.17 -7.62
C LEU A 131 -7.61 9.87 -8.29
N ALA A 132 -6.67 9.11 -8.85
CA ALA A 132 -5.52 9.63 -9.58
C ALA A 132 -5.93 10.52 -10.76
N ARG A 133 -6.89 10.04 -11.57
CA ARG A 133 -7.41 10.81 -12.72
C ARG A 133 -8.10 12.11 -12.30
N ARG A 134 -8.91 12.07 -11.23
CA ARG A 134 -9.56 13.27 -10.68
C ARG A 134 -8.52 14.28 -10.16
N LEU A 135 -7.48 13.80 -9.52
CA LEU A 135 -6.38 14.61 -9.01
C LEU A 135 -5.60 15.28 -10.15
N GLU A 136 -5.21 14.52 -11.18
CA GLU A 136 -4.55 15.08 -12.36
C GLU A 136 -5.42 16.12 -13.06
N GLN A 137 -6.71 15.84 -13.25
CA GLN A 137 -7.66 16.79 -13.80
C GLN A 137 -7.76 18.08 -12.97
N ALA A 138 -7.77 17.99 -11.64
CA ALA A 138 -7.80 19.17 -10.77
C ALA A 138 -6.50 19.98 -10.89
N LEU A 139 -5.33 19.32 -11.00
CA LEU A 139 -4.06 20.00 -11.22
C LEU A 139 -4.04 20.79 -12.54
N ASP A 140 -4.54 20.19 -13.62
CA ASP A 140 -4.60 20.81 -14.93
C ASP A 140 -5.55 22.01 -14.96
N GLN A 141 -6.63 21.98 -14.19
CA GLN A 141 -7.63 23.07 -14.11
C GLN A 141 -7.25 24.19 -13.13
N GLY A 142 -6.28 23.97 -12.26
CA GLY A 142 -5.72 24.99 -11.37
C GLY A 142 -6.36 25.06 -9.98
N GLN A 143 -6.04 26.12 -9.24
CA GLN A 143 -6.27 26.25 -7.79
C GLN A 143 -7.76 26.07 -7.39
N GLU A 144 -8.68 26.69 -8.12
CA GLU A 144 -10.12 26.58 -7.81
C GLU A 144 -10.64 25.14 -7.91
N ALA A 145 -10.17 24.39 -8.92
CA ALA A 145 -10.52 22.98 -9.10
C ALA A 145 -9.92 22.12 -7.99
N ILE A 146 -8.71 22.43 -7.52
CA ILE A 146 -8.08 21.75 -6.38
C ILE A 146 -8.90 21.96 -5.10
N GLU A 147 -9.31 23.18 -4.81
CA GLU A 147 -10.13 23.50 -3.64
C GLU A 147 -11.50 22.81 -3.72
N THR A 148 -12.14 22.84 -4.89
CA THR A 148 -13.39 22.10 -5.15
C THR A 148 -13.21 20.61 -4.92
N PHE A 149 -12.13 20.04 -5.39
CA PHE A 149 -11.81 18.62 -5.21
C PHE A 149 -11.64 18.27 -3.73
N ILE A 150 -10.91 19.09 -2.94
CA ILE A 150 -10.76 18.88 -1.49
C ILE A 150 -12.11 18.97 -0.77
N ASN A 151 -12.97 19.93 -1.11
CA ASN A 151 -14.31 20.02 -0.55
C ASN A 151 -15.14 18.76 -0.83
N GLN A 152 -15.12 18.27 -2.07
CA GLN A 152 -15.85 17.03 -2.44
C GLN A 152 -15.36 15.81 -1.67
N ILE A 153 -14.04 15.68 -1.46
CA ILE A 153 -13.47 14.59 -0.66
C ILE A 153 -13.84 14.73 0.82
N TYR A 154 -13.85 15.94 1.35
CA TYR A 154 -14.25 16.20 2.74
C TYR A 154 -15.72 15.82 2.97
N ASP A 155 -16.61 16.16 2.05
CA ASP A 155 -18.05 15.88 2.14
C ASP A 155 -18.36 14.38 1.99
N SER A 156 -17.46 13.57 1.46
CA SER A 156 -17.67 12.15 1.17
C SER A 156 -17.45 11.18 2.35
N GLN A 157 -17.62 11.62 3.59
CA GLN A 157 -17.56 10.78 4.81
C GLN A 157 -16.19 10.17 5.19
N GLY A 158 -15.11 10.89 5.03
CA GLY A 158 -13.82 10.58 5.68
C GLY A 158 -12.99 9.47 5.07
N PHE A 159 -13.57 8.42 4.51
CA PHE A 159 -12.82 7.31 3.90
C PHE A 159 -12.06 7.74 2.64
N GLU A 160 -12.68 8.54 1.78
CA GLU A 160 -12.02 9.08 0.59
C GLU A 160 -10.85 10.01 0.95
N LEU A 161 -10.97 10.79 2.02
CA LEU A 161 -9.90 11.68 2.48
C LEU A 161 -8.64 10.90 2.92
N LEU A 162 -8.80 9.82 3.67
CA LEU A 162 -7.67 8.99 4.08
C LEU A 162 -7.00 8.28 2.90
N SER A 163 -7.80 7.76 1.96
CA SER A 163 -7.30 7.14 0.73
C SER A 163 -6.56 8.16 -0.14
N PHE A 164 -7.08 9.37 -0.24
CA PHE A 164 -6.47 10.48 -0.94
C PHE A 164 -5.13 10.89 -0.32
N LEU A 165 -5.07 11.06 1.00
CA LEU A 165 -3.83 11.42 1.70
C LEU A 165 -2.77 10.33 1.50
N LYS A 166 -3.14 9.07 1.67
CA LYS A 166 -2.23 7.95 1.42
C LYS A 166 -1.68 7.98 0.00
N TYR A 167 -2.53 8.21 -0.99
CA TYR A 167 -2.11 8.30 -2.40
C TYR A 167 -1.21 9.51 -2.64
N THR A 168 -1.53 10.69 -2.09
CA THR A 168 -0.73 11.92 -2.28
C THR A 168 0.63 11.86 -1.62
N TYR A 169 0.79 11.11 -0.53
CA TYR A 169 2.10 10.89 0.12
C TYR A 169 3.06 10.07 -0.75
N ASP A 170 2.54 9.26 -1.67
CA ASP A 170 3.32 8.47 -2.62
C ASP A 170 3.66 9.25 -3.91
N LEU A 171 3.08 10.44 -4.11
CA LEU A 171 3.35 11.28 -5.28
C LEU A 171 4.63 12.11 -5.11
N PRO A 172 5.26 12.54 -6.23
CA PRO A 172 6.25 13.60 -6.21
C PRO A 172 5.72 14.85 -5.50
N LEU A 173 6.55 15.46 -4.65
CA LEU A 173 6.12 16.56 -3.78
C LEU A 173 5.56 17.77 -4.55
N ASP A 174 6.10 18.06 -5.72
CA ASP A 174 5.63 19.14 -6.60
C ASP A 174 4.18 18.94 -7.05
N LYS A 175 3.75 17.70 -7.29
CA LYS A 175 2.37 17.35 -7.63
C LYS A 175 1.44 17.31 -6.42
N ALA A 176 1.93 16.86 -5.26
CA ALA A 176 1.14 16.78 -4.03
C ALA A 176 0.97 18.14 -3.33
N LEU A 177 1.96 19.03 -3.44
CA LEU A 177 2.01 20.30 -2.71
C LEU A 177 0.80 21.22 -2.89
N PRO A 178 0.21 21.37 -4.10
CA PRO A 178 -0.99 22.18 -4.28
C PRO A 178 -2.17 21.67 -3.43
N PHE A 179 -2.35 20.36 -3.33
CA PHE A 179 -3.39 19.76 -2.48
C PHE A 179 -3.09 19.92 -1.01
N PHE A 180 -1.83 19.75 -0.58
CA PHE A 180 -1.43 19.99 0.81
C PHE A 180 -1.69 21.43 1.24
N LYS A 181 -1.41 22.41 0.38
CA LYS A 181 -1.72 23.81 0.65
C LYS A 181 -3.21 24.04 0.78
N ALA A 182 -4.04 23.45 -0.08
CA ALA A 182 -5.50 23.54 0.01
C ALA A 182 -6.02 22.88 1.30
N ILE A 183 -5.50 21.73 1.71
CA ILE A 183 -5.84 21.08 2.97
C ILE A 183 -5.48 21.98 4.17
N LEU A 184 -4.29 22.54 4.18
CA LEU A 184 -3.80 23.36 5.29
C LEU A 184 -4.63 24.64 5.48
N THR A 185 -5.10 25.24 4.40
CA THR A 185 -5.91 26.46 4.43
C THR A 185 -7.41 26.22 4.60
N HIS A 186 -7.88 24.98 4.39
CA HIS A 186 -9.30 24.65 4.49
C HIS A 186 -9.86 24.98 5.89
N PRO A 187 -10.98 25.72 6.01
CA PRO A 187 -11.50 26.14 7.30
C PRO A 187 -11.96 24.99 8.20
N ASP A 188 -12.64 24.01 7.62
CA ASP A 188 -13.42 23.00 8.36
C ASP A 188 -12.70 21.63 8.48
N LEU A 189 -11.58 21.43 7.77
CA LEU A 189 -10.82 20.17 7.89
C LEU A 189 -10.26 20.00 9.30
N PRO A 190 -10.34 18.76 9.84
CA PRO A 190 -9.83 18.43 11.17
C PRO A 190 -8.35 18.79 11.35
N GLN A 191 -8.01 19.31 12.52
CA GLN A 191 -6.65 19.77 12.79
C GLN A 191 -5.60 18.63 12.74
N TYR A 192 -5.99 17.41 13.10
CA TYR A 192 -5.07 16.26 13.01
C TYR A 192 -4.64 15.99 11.56
N ILE A 193 -5.54 16.16 10.56
CA ILE A 193 -5.20 16.04 9.14
C ILE A 193 -4.17 17.10 8.72
N LYS A 194 -4.36 18.35 9.16
CA LYS A 194 -3.41 19.42 8.88
C LYS A 194 -2.06 19.17 9.55
N SER A 195 -2.08 18.66 10.78
CA SER A 195 -0.88 18.26 11.50
C SER A 195 -0.11 17.16 10.77
N ASP A 196 -0.80 16.13 10.26
CA ASP A 196 -0.16 15.05 9.49
C ASP A 196 0.50 15.58 8.21
N VAL A 197 -0.17 16.48 7.48
CA VAL A 197 0.40 17.13 6.29
C VAL A 197 1.64 17.97 6.66
N LEU A 198 1.61 18.74 7.75
CA LEU A 198 2.77 19.50 8.22
C LEU A 198 3.94 18.60 8.59
N HIS A 199 3.69 17.49 9.30
CA HIS A 199 4.71 16.50 9.64
C HIS A 199 5.31 15.86 8.38
N TYR A 200 4.46 15.54 7.39
CA TYR A 200 4.95 15.00 6.11
C TYR A 200 5.85 16.00 5.38
N LEU A 201 5.46 17.28 5.28
CA LEU A 201 6.29 18.32 4.67
C LEU A 201 7.62 18.51 5.40
N LEU A 202 7.60 18.43 6.74
CA LEU A 202 8.81 18.48 7.57
C LEU A 202 9.71 17.28 7.30
N TYR A 203 9.14 16.08 7.22
CA TYR A 203 9.87 14.85 6.90
C TYR A 203 10.52 14.91 5.50
N GLN A 204 9.80 15.46 4.51
CA GLN A 204 10.31 15.69 3.15
C GLN A 204 11.32 16.84 3.05
N ASN A 205 11.65 17.51 4.15
CA ASN A 205 12.51 18.70 4.18
C ASN A 205 12.06 19.82 3.22
N TYR A 206 10.74 20.04 3.13
CA TYR A 206 10.21 21.11 2.28
C TYR A 206 10.76 22.45 2.72
N PRO A 207 11.47 23.20 1.86
CA PRO A 207 12.19 24.41 2.27
C PRO A 207 11.32 25.67 2.30
N GLY A 208 10.03 25.53 1.97
CA GLY A 208 9.14 26.64 1.74
C GLY A 208 8.34 27.07 2.95
N LYS A 209 7.60 28.16 2.76
CA LYS A 209 6.58 28.59 3.68
C LYS A 209 5.23 28.01 3.29
N VAL A 210 4.41 27.72 4.29
CA VAL A 210 3.03 27.30 4.12
C VAL A 210 2.11 28.16 4.96
N THR A 211 0.94 28.45 4.41
CA THR A 211 -0.15 29.08 5.14
C THR A 211 -1.08 27.98 5.65
N TYR A 212 -1.51 28.05 6.89
CA TYR A 212 -2.44 27.09 7.46
C TYR A 212 -3.50 27.76 8.32
N ASN A 213 -4.69 27.20 8.31
CA ASN A 213 -5.81 27.65 9.14
C ASN A 213 -5.87 26.76 10.39
N TRP A 214 -5.68 27.37 11.57
CA TRP A 214 -5.73 26.71 12.86
C TRP A 214 -6.86 27.32 13.70
N PHE A 215 -7.93 26.57 13.89
CA PHE A 215 -9.14 27.03 14.61
C PHE A 215 -9.68 28.37 14.12
N GLY A 216 -9.74 28.58 12.80
CA GLY A 216 -10.24 29.81 12.20
C GLY A 216 -9.22 30.94 12.11
N GLN A 217 -8.01 30.76 12.63
CA GLN A 217 -6.91 31.74 12.52
C GLN A 217 -5.92 31.27 11.44
N VAL A 218 -5.55 32.21 10.58
CA VAL A 218 -4.59 31.97 9.49
C VAL A 218 -3.18 32.32 9.98
N HIS A 219 -2.27 31.35 9.83
CA HIS A 219 -0.87 31.47 10.22
C HIS A 219 0.04 31.18 9.02
N GLU A 220 1.24 31.75 9.03
CA GLU A 220 2.32 31.40 8.12
C GLU A 220 3.41 30.66 8.89
N LEU A 221 3.86 29.52 8.38
CA LEU A 221 4.90 28.71 8.97
C LEU A 221 6.01 28.46 7.94
N THR A 222 7.25 28.66 8.33
CA THR A 222 8.40 28.14 7.59
C THR A 222 8.64 26.70 8.02
N VAL A 223 8.50 25.78 7.08
CA VAL A 223 8.79 24.37 7.33
C VAL A 223 10.32 24.20 7.33
N ALA A 224 10.91 24.12 8.53
CA ALA A 224 12.32 23.93 8.71
C ALA A 224 12.54 22.81 9.74
N ARG A 225 13.65 22.07 9.62
CA ARG A 225 14.08 21.18 10.71
C ARG A 225 14.39 22.04 11.95
N LEU A 226 13.75 21.67 13.05
CA LEU A 226 14.20 22.06 14.38
C LEU A 226 15.46 21.31 14.74
#